data_53cf359bbccc9911b2a4b7e1e4e5fb3b
#
_entry.id   53cf359bbccc9911b2a4b7e1e4e5fb3b
#
_cell.length_a   1.000
_cell.length_b   1.000
_cell.length_c   1.000
_cell.angle_alpha   90.00
_cell.angle_beta   90.00
_cell.angle_gamma   90.00
#
_symmetry.space_group_name_H-M   'P 1'
#
loop_
_entity.id
_entity.type
_entity.pdbx_description
1 polymer ?
#
loop_
_entity_poly.entity_id
_entity_poly.type
_entity_poly.pdbx_seq_one_letter_code
_entity_poly.pdbx_strand_id
1 'polypeptide(L)'
;SGSVGNSVEEIAQSGKGPKWFQLYVPKDRKVTRQLIDRVNQAGFDAIVLTVDLGEWKDADRRNKFSLPKEMLVKHLRDIGFKQITNTMSNEEIQAFNAQAWDLALSWDFFGWLRKQTRLPILIKGVLRTDDAERAVKMGLDGIIVSNHGGRRLDGMPATIDVLPEIVKAVGNRAEVYMDSGIRRGTDILKALALGARAVLVGRPYVWGLAAGGEAGVRKALELLRDELTNA
;
A
#
# COMPACT_ATOMS: atom_id res chain seq x y z
N SER A 1 -2.18 2.73 4.86
CA SER A 1 -1.64 3.62 3.83
C SER A 1 -0.77 4.69 4.48
N GLY A 2 0.44 4.90 3.94
CA GLY A 2 1.35 5.94 4.43
C GLY A 2 0.88 7.39 4.15
N SER A 3 -0.35 7.61 3.72
CA SER A 3 -0.86 8.94 3.33
C SER A 3 -2.27 9.16 3.90
N VAL A 4 -2.44 8.97 5.19
CA VAL A 4 -3.70 9.22 5.89
C VAL A 4 -3.50 10.30 6.95
N GLY A 5 -4.52 11.09 7.20
CA GLY A 5 -4.51 12.14 8.22
C GLY A 5 -4.52 11.65 9.67
N ASN A 6 -4.32 10.34 9.89
CA ASN A 6 -4.31 9.70 11.21
C ASN A 6 -2.93 9.10 11.50
N SER A 7 -2.52 9.13 12.76
CA SER A 7 -1.27 8.51 13.21
C SER A 7 -1.35 6.99 13.18
N VAL A 8 -0.18 6.34 13.28
CA VAL A 8 -0.06 4.87 13.38
C VAL A 8 -0.88 4.36 14.57
N GLU A 9 -0.81 5.05 15.69
CA GLU A 9 -1.46 4.70 16.96
C GLU A 9 -2.98 4.85 16.86
N GLU A 10 -3.48 5.95 16.27
CA GLU A 10 -4.92 6.17 16.03
C GLU A 10 -5.51 5.05 15.15
N ILE A 11 -4.79 4.67 14.08
CA ILE A 11 -5.23 3.57 13.20
C ILE A 11 -5.23 2.23 13.96
N ALA A 12 -4.20 1.98 14.77
CA ALA A 12 -4.13 0.74 15.55
C ALA A 12 -5.32 0.57 16.49
N GLN A 13 -5.82 1.66 17.05
CA GLN A 13 -6.96 1.69 17.98
C GLN A 13 -8.32 1.69 17.27
N SER A 14 -8.39 1.90 15.96
CA SER A 14 -9.65 2.10 15.23
C SER A 14 -10.54 0.85 15.11
N GLY A 15 -10.07 -0.33 15.49
CA GLY A 15 -10.83 -1.57 15.42
C GLY A 15 -10.04 -2.78 15.91
N LYS A 16 -10.73 -3.94 16.02
CA LYS A 16 -10.16 -5.20 16.52
C LYS A 16 -9.64 -6.13 15.42
N GLY A 17 -9.93 -5.84 14.14
CA GLY A 17 -9.48 -6.67 13.01
C GLY A 17 -7.99 -6.56 12.73
N PRO A 18 -7.42 -7.50 11.94
CA PRO A 18 -6.02 -7.47 11.55
C PRO A 18 -5.68 -6.19 10.80
N LYS A 19 -4.50 -5.66 11.06
CA LYS A 19 -4.02 -4.40 10.50
C LYS A 19 -2.66 -4.59 9.87
N TRP A 20 -2.54 -4.25 8.60
CA TRP A 20 -1.29 -4.25 7.87
C TRP A 20 -0.81 -2.83 7.63
N PHE A 21 0.45 -2.57 7.94
CA PHE A 21 1.04 -1.26 7.71
C PHE A 21 1.67 -1.18 6.32
N GLN A 22 1.13 -0.32 5.46
CA GLN A 22 1.74 -0.06 4.16
C GLN A 22 2.88 0.96 4.31
N LEU A 23 4.09 0.55 3.97
CA LEU A 23 5.31 1.32 4.09
C LEU A 23 5.72 1.93 2.74
N TYR A 24 5.81 3.25 2.68
CA TYR A 24 6.70 3.98 1.80
C TYR A 24 7.95 4.35 2.58
N VAL A 25 9.11 4.26 1.95
CA VAL A 25 10.39 4.38 2.65
C VAL A 25 10.93 5.80 2.56
N PRO A 26 11.04 6.52 3.69
CA PRO A 26 11.81 7.75 3.74
C PRO A 26 13.29 7.52 3.38
N LYS A 27 13.93 8.49 2.70
CA LYS A 27 15.39 8.47 2.45
C LYS A 27 16.17 8.41 3.76
N ASP A 28 15.70 9.13 4.78
CA ASP A 28 16.29 9.05 6.12
C ASP A 28 15.90 7.73 6.80
N ARG A 29 16.86 6.84 6.91
CA ARG A 29 16.69 5.52 7.57
C ARG A 29 16.40 5.62 9.06
N LYS A 30 16.75 6.74 9.73
CA LYS A 30 16.38 6.96 11.12
C LYS A 30 14.87 7.16 11.26
N VAL A 31 14.28 7.98 10.38
CA VAL A 31 12.82 8.17 10.30
C VAL A 31 12.13 6.85 10.00
N THR A 32 12.65 6.09 9.01
CA THR A 32 12.10 4.77 8.67
C THR A 32 12.12 3.83 9.87
N ARG A 33 13.23 3.77 10.61
CA ARG A 33 13.36 2.91 11.81
C ARG A 33 12.36 3.31 12.88
N GLN A 34 12.28 4.60 13.22
CA GLN A 34 11.33 5.10 14.22
C GLN A 34 9.88 4.79 13.84
N LEU A 35 9.54 4.89 12.56
CA LEU A 35 8.22 4.54 12.06
C LEU A 35 7.92 3.03 12.24
N ILE A 36 8.89 2.16 11.91
CA ILE A 36 8.75 0.71 12.09
C ILE A 36 8.64 0.35 13.59
N ASP A 37 9.42 1.00 14.46
CA ASP A 37 9.33 0.80 15.91
C ASP A 37 7.92 1.12 16.43
N ARG A 38 7.32 2.24 15.97
CA ARG A 38 5.94 2.59 16.31
C ARG A 38 4.93 1.56 15.79
N VAL A 39 5.11 1.08 14.57
CA VAL A 39 4.26 0.02 13.96
C VAL A 39 4.32 -1.26 14.79
N ASN A 40 5.53 -1.69 15.20
CA ASN A 40 5.73 -2.87 16.05
C ASN A 40 5.03 -2.70 17.41
N GLN A 41 5.18 -1.51 18.04
CA GLN A 41 4.60 -1.22 19.35
C GLN A 41 3.07 -1.07 19.30
N ALA A 42 2.54 -0.56 18.21
CA ALA A 42 1.10 -0.36 18.02
C ALA A 42 0.32 -1.66 17.72
N GLY A 43 1.01 -2.79 17.53
CA GLY A 43 0.37 -4.09 17.34
C GLY A 43 -0.21 -4.29 15.95
N PHE A 44 0.48 -3.86 14.91
CA PHE A 44 0.16 -4.26 13.55
C PHE A 44 0.57 -5.71 13.30
N ASP A 45 -0.13 -6.37 12.36
CA ASP A 45 0.05 -7.79 12.07
C ASP A 45 1.02 -8.07 10.91
N ALA A 46 1.29 -7.06 10.07
CA ALA A 46 2.23 -7.18 8.96
C ALA A 46 2.70 -5.81 8.45
N ILE A 47 3.85 -5.82 7.76
CA ILE A 47 4.35 -4.68 6.99
C ILE A 47 4.26 -4.99 5.51
N VAL A 48 3.65 -4.09 4.75
CA VAL A 48 3.55 -4.15 3.29
C VAL A 48 4.47 -3.11 2.68
N LEU A 49 5.63 -3.53 2.20
CA LEU A 49 6.55 -2.66 1.49
C LEU A 49 6.07 -2.44 0.06
N THR A 50 5.77 -1.20 -0.29
CA THR A 50 5.37 -0.81 -1.64
C THR A 50 6.58 -0.41 -2.47
N VAL A 51 6.81 -1.12 -3.59
CA VAL A 51 8.01 -0.97 -4.43
C VAL A 51 7.74 -0.38 -5.82
N ASP A 52 6.50 -0.13 -6.17
CA ASP A 52 6.08 0.45 -7.45
C ASP A 52 6.08 1.99 -7.45
N LEU A 53 6.88 2.61 -6.58
CA LEU A 53 7.10 4.04 -6.52
C LEU A 53 8.24 4.41 -7.48
N GLY A 54 7.91 4.92 -8.67
CA GLY A 54 8.88 5.51 -9.59
C GLY A 54 8.76 7.04 -9.63
N GLU A 55 9.72 7.69 -10.28
CA GLU A 55 9.64 9.13 -10.61
C GLU A 55 8.66 9.39 -11.77
N TRP A 56 7.63 8.60 -11.88
CA TRP A 56 6.65 8.78 -12.95
C TRP A 56 5.92 10.11 -12.78
N LYS A 57 6.14 11.00 -13.71
CA LYS A 57 5.47 12.31 -13.82
C LYS A 57 4.41 12.22 -14.92
N ASP A 58 3.25 11.71 -14.61
CA ASP A 58 2.09 11.86 -15.48
C ASP A 58 1.51 13.27 -15.24
N ALA A 59 1.95 14.22 -16.04
CA ALA A 59 1.55 15.62 -15.92
C ALA A 59 0.05 15.83 -16.19
N ASP A 60 -0.58 14.98 -17.02
CA ASP A 60 -1.96 15.18 -17.44
C ASP A 60 -2.97 14.70 -16.40
N ARG A 61 -2.61 13.71 -15.58
CA ARG A 61 -3.50 13.11 -14.58
C ARG A 61 -3.25 13.59 -13.17
N ARG A 62 -2.05 14.11 -12.88
CA ARG A 62 -1.67 14.67 -11.58
C ARG A 62 -1.88 16.18 -11.59
N ASN A 63 -2.01 16.78 -10.43
CA ASN A 63 -1.96 18.22 -10.17
C ASN A 63 -3.26 19.01 -10.33
N LYS A 64 -4.40 18.37 -10.53
CA LYS A 64 -5.67 19.08 -10.40
C LYS A 64 -6.10 19.33 -8.95
N PHE A 65 -5.53 18.54 -8.00
CA PHE A 65 -5.85 18.63 -6.58
C PHE A 65 -4.58 18.46 -5.73
N SER A 66 -4.28 19.43 -4.90
CA SER A 66 -3.27 19.35 -3.85
C SER A 66 -3.95 19.10 -2.50
N LEU A 67 -3.28 18.36 -1.62
CA LEU A 67 -3.73 18.26 -0.23
C LEU A 67 -3.65 19.63 0.43
N PRO A 68 -4.62 19.99 1.30
CA PRO A 68 -4.50 21.16 2.15
C PRO A 68 -3.17 21.12 2.93
N LYS A 69 -2.54 22.28 3.08
CA LYS A 69 -1.23 22.42 3.73
C LYS A 69 -1.20 21.75 5.10
N GLU A 70 -2.19 21.99 5.92
CA GLU A 70 -2.30 21.47 7.28
C GLU A 70 -2.33 19.94 7.30
N MET A 71 -3.02 19.34 6.35
CA MET A 71 -3.06 17.87 6.21
C MET A 71 -1.71 17.30 5.80
N LEU A 72 -1.00 17.95 4.88
CA LEU A 72 0.32 17.50 4.44
C LEU A 72 1.36 17.67 5.56
N VAL A 73 1.33 18.77 6.29
CA VAL A 73 2.17 19.01 7.48
C VAL A 73 1.92 17.92 8.53
N LYS A 74 0.63 17.71 8.88
CA LYS A 74 0.26 16.65 9.85
C LYS A 74 0.79 15.29 9.39
N HIS A 75 0.55 14.92 8.13
CA HIS A 75 0.99 13.66 7.57
C HIS A 75 2.51 13.48 7.66
N LEU A 76 3.31 14.46 7.23
CA LEU A 76 4.76 14.38 7.27
C LEU A 76 5.30 14.29 8.71
N ARG A 77 4.69 15.02 9.64
CA ARG A 77 5.05 14.95 11.07
C ARG A 77 4.69 13.61 11.68
N ASP A 78 3.55 13.04 11.34
CA ASP A 78 3.10 11.72 11.83
C ASP A 78 4.04 10.60 11.35
N ILE A 79 4.64 10.74 10.17
CA ILE A 79 5.69 9.83 9.68
C ILE A 79 6.98 9.97 10.53
N GLY A 80 7.29 11.17 11.02
CA GLY A 80 8.49 11.44 11.82
C GLY A 80 9.33 12.63 11.36
N PHE A 81 8.90 13.37 10.35
CA PHE A 81 9.61 14.58 9.87
C PHE A 81 9.29 15.78 10.74
N LYS A 82 9.88 15.83 11.93
CA LYS A 82 9.61 16.84 12.97
C LYS A 82 9.94 18.27 12.57
N GLN A 83 10.85 18.45 11.60
CA GLN A 83 11.25 19.76 11.07
C GLN A 83 10.16 20.44 10.23
N ILE A 84 9.15 19.73 9.79
CA ILE A 84 8.04 20.28 9.02
C ILE A 84 7.07 21.00 9.95
N THR A 85 6.78 22.26 9.64
CA THR A 85 5.93 23.14 10.47
C THR A 85 4.89 23.88 9.63
N ASN A 86 3.83 24.38 10.28
CA ASN A 86 2.83 25.20 9.62
C ASN A 86 3.36 26.59 9.21
N THR A 87 4.53 27.00 9.68
CA THR A 87 5.17 28.28 9.30
C THR A 87 5.88 28.22 7.95
N MET A 88 6.21 27.00 7.46
CA MET A 88 6.80 26.82 6.13
C MET A 88 5.79 27.19 5.03
N SER A 89 6.27 27.65 3.87
CA SER A 89 5.43 27.89 2.71
C SER A 89 4.90 26.60 2.09
N ASN A 90 3.87 26.68 1.25
CA ASN A 90 3.38 25.51 0.51
C ASN A 90 4.45 24.93 -0.41
N GLU A 91 5.22 25.78 -1.07
CA GLU A 91 6.30 25.40 -1.99
C GLU A 91 7.38 24.62 -1.27
N GLU A 92 7.81 25.09 -0.08
CA GLU A 92 8.81 24.41 0.74
C GLU A 92 8.36 23.02 1.17
N ILE A 93 7.08 22.89 1.61
CA ILE A 93 6.52 21.59 2.05
C ILE A 93 6.39 20.64 0.87
N GLN A 94 5.92 21.11 -0.29
CA GLN A 94 5.81 20.29 -1.49
C GLN A 94 7.18 19.83 -1.99
N ALA A 95 8.16 20.72 -2.02
CA ALA A 95 9.53 20.40 -2.40
C ALA A 95 10.14 19.36 -1.45
N PHE A 96 9.94 19.53 -0.14
CA PHE A 96 10.37 18.55 0.84
C PHE A 96 9.69 17.20 0.60
N ASN A 97 8.36 17.17 0.46
CA ASN A 97 7.62 15.94 0.25
C ASN A 97 8.06 15.21 -1.03
N ALA A 98 8.36 15.94 -2.11
CA ALA A 98 8.86 15.33 -3.35
C ALA A 98 10.22 14.65 -3.18
N GLN A 99 11.06 15.12 -2.24
CA GLN A 99 12.42 14.64 -2.03
C GLN A 99 12.56 13.66 -0.86
N ALA A 100 11.54 13.55 0.00
CA ALA A 100 11.61 12.79 1.25
C ALA A 100 11.69 11.27 1.05
N TRP A 101 11.22 10.77 -0.07
CA TRP A 101 11.03 9.35 -0.31
C TRP A 101 12.19 8.71 -1.06
N ASP A 102 12.52 7.49 -0.71
CA ASP A 102 13.51 6.68 -1.42
C ASP A 102 12.86 5.97 -2.61
N LEU A 103 13.05 6.53 -3.79
CA LEU A 103 12.54 6.00 -5.05
C LEU A 103 13.51 4.99 -5.70
N ALA A 104 14.72 4.83 -5.14
CA ALA A 104 15.79 3.96 -5.63
C ALA A 104 15.98 2.71 -4.74
N LEU A 105 14.88 2.22 -4.13
CA LEU A 105 14.93 1.01 -3.31
C LEU A 105 15.45 -0.17 -4.11
N SER A 106 16.44 -0.86 -3.54
CA SER A 106 16.94 -2.13 -4.04
C SER A 106 16.46 -3.30 -3.18
N TRP A 107 16.67 -4.51 -3.67
CA TRP A 107 16.35 -5.73 -2.93
C TRP A 107 17.07 -5.84 -1.58
N ASP A 108 18.24 -5.21 -1.42
CA ASP A 108 19.00 -5.21 -0.17
C ASP A 108 18.23 -4.57 0.99
N PHE A 109 17.28 -3.68 0.67
CA PHE A 109 16.44 -3.07 1.69
C PHE A 109 15.61 -4.07 2.49
N PHE A 110 15.18 -5.17 1.88
CA PHE A 110 14.44 -6.23 2.59
C PHE A 110 15.28 -6.88 3.69
N GLY A 111 16.59 -7.11 3.42
CA GLY A 111 17.51 -7.60 4.44
C GLY A 111 17.70 -6.63 5.62
N TRP A 112 17.69 -5.33 5.34
CA TRP A 112 17.69 -4.31 6.38
C TRP A 112 16.36 -4.27 7.13
N LEU A 113 15.22 -4.30 6.43
CA LEU A 113 13.88 -4.24 7.01
C LEU A 113 13.64 -5.43 7.94
N ARG A 114 14.04 -6.64 7.54
CA ARG A 114 13.91 -7.85 8.38
C ARG A 114 14.63 -7.73 9.72
N LYS A 115 15.70 -6.94 9.80
CA LYS A 115 16.41 -6.68 11.07
C LYS A 115 15.67 -5.69 11.98
N GLN A 116 14.68 -4.95 11.47
CA GLN A 116 13.93 -3.95 12.24
C GLN A 116 12.61 -4.51 12.80
N THR A 117 12.12 -5.64 12.29
CA THR A 117 10.83 -6.18 12.70
C THR A 117 10.79 -7.70 12.65
N ARG A 118 9.94 -8.28 13.50
CA ARG A 118 9.56 -9.70 13.45
C ARG A 118 8.22 -9.93 12.75
N LEU A 119 7.51 -8.86 12.39
CA LEU A 119 6.26 -8.95 11.66
C LEU A 119 6.46 -9.59 10.29
N PRO A 120 5.47 -10.27 9.76
CA PRO A 120 5.44 -10.67 8.36
C PRO A 120 5.71 -9.49 7.43
N ILE A 121 6.52 -9.69 6.40
CA ILE A 121 6.86 -8.68 5.40
C ILE A 121 6.30 -9.13 4.05
N LEU A 122 5.41 -8.31 3.50
CA LEU A 122 4.87 -8.49 2.17
C LEU A 122 5.47 -7.46 1.22
N ILE A 123 5.69 -7.86 -0.04
CA ILE A 123 6.05 -6.94 -1.12
C ILE A 123 4.80 -6.60 -1.96
N LYS A 124 4.59 -5.31 -2.25
CA LYS A 124 3.48 -4.83 -3.09
C LYS A 124 3.98 -4.08 -4.30
N GLY A 125 3.38 -4.36 -5.47
CA GLY A 125 3.77 -3.75 -6.75
C GLY A 125 4.46 -4.74 -7.68
N VAL A 126 4.29 -6.04 -7.45
CA VAL A 126 4.90 -7.11 -8.25
C VAL A 126 3.98 -7.46 -9.41
N LEU A 127 4.55 -7.50 -10.62
CA LEU A 127 3.86 -7.89 -11.86
C LEU A 127 4.67 -8.92 -12.69
N ARG A 128 5.85 -9.30 -12.20
CA ARG A 128 6.76 -10.23 -12.88
C ARG A 128 7.00 -11.47 -12.03
N THR A 129 7.10 -12.61 -12.68
CA THR A 129 7.35 -13.91 -12.02
C THR A 129 8.74 -13.98 -11.39
N ASP A 130 9.76 -13.43 -12.04
CA ASP A 130 11.13 -13.41 -11.53
C ASP A 130 11.28 -12.57 -10.26
N ASP A 131 10.56 -11.44 -10.16
CA ASP A 131 10.49 -10.65 -8.93
C ASP A 131 9.76 -11.42 -7.81
N ALA A 132 8.67 -12.11 -8.15
CA ALA A 132 7.95 -12.95 -7.20
C ALA A 132 8.82 -14.11 -6.67
N GLU A 133 9.54 -14.81 -7.55
CA GLU A 133 10.50 -15.86 -7.16
C GLU A 133 11.61 -15.30 -6.28
N ARG A 134 12.13 -14.13 -6.62
CA ARG A 134 13.17 -13.48 -5.82
C ARG A 134 12.67 -13.12 -4.44
N ALA A 135 11.45 -12.59 -4.32
CA ALA A 135 10.79 -12.28 -3.04
C ALA A 135 10.72 -13.55 -2.16
N VAL A 136 10.28 -14.67 -2.73
CA VAL A 136 10.22 -15.96 -2.03
C VAL A 136 11.60 -16.43 -1.59
N LYS A 137 12.62 -16.34 -2.47
CA LYS A 137 14.01 -16.73 -2.14
C LYS A 137 14.59 -15.89 -1.00
N MET A 138 14.13 -14.65 -0.84
CA MET A 138 14.50 -13.75 0.26
C MET A 138 13.71 -13.97 1.55
N GLY A 139 12.78 -14.92 1.56
CA GLY A 139 11.96 -15.24 2.74
C GLY A 139 10.91 -14.19 3.04
N LEU A 140 10.34 -13.55 2.02
CA LEU A 140 9.18 -12.68 2.21
C LEU A 140 7.93 -13.54 2.40
N ASP A 141 7.04 -13.07 3.28
CA ASP A 141 5.90 -13.83 3.75
C ASP A 141 4.70 -13.75 2.78
N GLY A 142 4.67 -12.74 1.92
CA GLY A 142 3.59 -12.59 0.95
C GLY A 142 3.91 -11.62 -0.19
N ILE A 143 3.14 -11.76 -1.27
CA ILE A 143 3.27 -10.98 -2.49
C ILE A 143 1.91 -10.39 -2.83
N ILE A 144 1.86 -9.08 -3.04
CA ILE A 144 0.67 -8.39 -3.53
C ILE A 144 0.90 -8.02 -4.99
N VAL A 145 0.25 -8.76 -5.88
CA VAL A 145 0.21 -8.49 -7.32
C VAL A 145 -0.56 -7.19 -7.53
N SER A 146 0.12 -6.17 -8.02
CA SER A 146 -0.41 -4.80 -8.04
C SER A 146 0.22 -3.96 -9.15
N ASN A 147 -0.62 -3.23 -9.89
CA ASN A 147 -0.21 -2.12 -10.76
C ASN A 147 -0.61 -0.75 -10.16
N HIS A 148 -0.84 -0.71 -8.84
CA HIS A 148 -1.24 0.50 -8.11
C HIS A 148 -2.57 1.11 -8.60
N GLY A 149 -3.44 0.30 -9.18
CA GLY A 149 -4.70 0.75 -9.79
C GLY A 149 -4.52 1.54 -11.08
N GLY A 150 -3.45 1.28 -11.84
CA GLY A 150 -3.09 2.00 -13.06
C GLY A 150 -2.62 3.43 -12.80
N ARG A 151 -2.12 3.74 -11.58
CA ARG A 151 -1.75 5.11 -11.16
C ARG A 151 -0.25 5.37 -11.20
N ARG A 152 0.54 4.40 -11.59
CA ARG A 152 2.01 4.46 -11.68
C ARG A 152 2.44 4.39 -13.13
N LEU A 153 3.38 3.53 -13.48
CA LEU A 153 3.84 3.37 -14.85
C LEU A 153 2.65 3.00 -15.76
N ASP A 154 2.48 3.76 -16.83
CA ASP A 154 1.44 3.48 -17.83
C ASP A 154 1.82 2.27 -18.69
N GLY A 155 0.83 1.64 -19.34
CA GLY A 155 1.05 0.47 -20.19
C GLY A 155 1.36 -0.82 -19.43
N MET A 156 1.27 -0.83 -18.08
CA MET A 156 1.43 -2.06 -17.30
C MET A 156 0.24 -3.00 -17.47
N PRO A 157 0.48 -4.34 -17.44
CA PRO A 157 -0.60 -5.32 -17.60
C PRO A 157 -1.63 -5.20 -16.48
N ALA A 158 -2.85 -5.70 -16.72
CA ALA A 158 -3.83 -5.88 -15.67
C ALA A 158 -3.34 -6.96 -14.69
N THR A 159 -3.56 -6.74 -13.40
CA THR A 159 -3.08 -7.65 -12.34
C THR A 159 -3.69 -9.03 -12.43
N ILE A 160 -4.94 -9.11 -12.89
CA ILE A 160 -5.65 -10.38 -13.07
C ILE A 160 -5.01 -11.26 -14.16
N ASP A 161 -4.41 -10.64 -15.19
CA ASP A 161 -3.81 -11.36 -16.31
C ASP A 161 -2.46 -12.01 -15.92
N VAL A 162 -1.69 -11.36 -15.04
CA VAL A 162 -0.39 -11.87 -14.57
C VAL A 162 -0.50 -12.72 -13.30
N LEU A 163 -1.63 -12.68 -12.61
CA LEU A 163 -1.85 -13.40 -11.36
C LEU A 163 -1.58 -14.91 -11.46
N PRO A 164 -2.09 -15.65 -12.48
CA PRO A 164 -1.91 -17.10 -12.55
C PRO A 164 -0.44 -17.52 -12.64
N GLU A 165 0.36 -16.78 -13.41
CA GLU A 165 1.79 -17.07 -13.59
C GLU A 165 2.56 -16.80 -12.29
N ILE A 166 2.23 -15.71 -11.58
CA ILE A 166 2.83 -15.39 -10.29
C ILE A 166 2.47 -16.44 -9.24
N VAL A 167 1.19 -16.84 -9.16
CA VAL A 167 0.74 -17.90 -8.25
C VAL A 167 1.48 -19.20 -8.52
N LYS A 168 1.61 -19.59 -9.79
CA LYS A 168 2.38 -20.78 -10.20
C LYS A 168 3.86 -20.66 -9.81
N ALA A 169 4.50 -19.53 -10.04
CA ALA A 169 5.89 -19.27 -9.71
C ALA A 169 6.15 -19.29 -8.20
N VAL A 170 5.23 -18.77 -7.40
CA VAL A 170 5.33 -18.74 -5.93
C VAL A 170 5.05 -20.13 -5.31
N GLY A 171 4.04 -20.82 -5.84
CA GLY A 171 3.54 -22.06 -5.26
C GLY A 171 3.08 -21.86 -3.81
N ASN A 172 3.40 -22.83 -2.94
CA ASN A 172 3.03 -22.77 -1.51
C ASN A 172 4.09 -22.10 -0.62
N ARG A 173 5.06 -21.37 -1.21
CA ARG A 173 6.20 -20.80 -0.46
C ARG A 173 5.93 -19.46 0.17
N ALA A 174 4.91 -18.73 -0.32
CA ALA A 174 4.40 -17.48 0.24
C ALA A 174 2.94 -17.29 -0.16
N GLU A 175 2.22 -16.42 0.56
CA GLU A 175 0.84 -16.08 0.19
C GLU A 175 0.83 -15.07 -0.95
N VAL A 176 -0.09 -15.25 -1.91
CA VAL A 176 -0.29 -14.31 -3.03
C VAL A 176 -1.62 -13.59 -2.86
N TYR A 177 -1.55 -12.29 -2.90
CA TYR A 177 -2.69 -11.37 -2.84
C TYR A 177 -2.76 -10.56 -4.13
N MET A 178 -3.89 -9.95 -4.40
CA MET A 178 -4.05 -9.07 -5.56
C MET A 178 -4.78 -7.79 -5.19
N ASP A 179 -4.36 -6.68 -5.77
CA ASP A 179 -5.17 -5.47 -5.86
C ASP A 179 -5.27 -4.99 -7.30
N SER A 180 -5.88 -3.86 -7.48
CA SER A 180 -6.15 -3.22 -8.77
C SER A 180 -7.28 -3.89 -9.57
N GLY A 181 -8.15 -3.07 -10.10
CA GLY A 181 -9.25 -3.54 -10.94
C GLY A 181 -10.48 -4.08 -10.20
N ILE A 182 -10.42 -4.38 -8.92
CA ILE A 182 -11.56 -4.92 -8.14
C ILE A 182 -12.66 -3.87 -8.02
N ARG A 183 -13.87 -4.19 -8.56
CA ARG A 183 -15.07 -3.33 -8.57
C ARG A 183 -16.33 -4.05 -8.17
N ARG A 184 -16.40 -5.35 -8.43
CA ARG A 184 -17.55 -6.21 -8.21
C ARG A 184 -17.14 -7.43 -7.39
N GLY A 185 -18.12 -8.08 -6.75
CA GLY A 185 -17.90 -9.37 -6.07
C GLY A 185 -17.38 -10.46 -7.02
N THR A 186 -17.81 -10.43 -8.27
CA THR A 186 -17.33 -11.36 -9.32
C THR A 186 -15.84 -11.16 -9.66
N ASP A 187 -15.28 -9.94 -9.50
CA ASP A 187 -13.85 -9.72 -9.68
C ASP A 187 -13.06 -10.39 -8.53
N ILE A 188 -13.62 -10.35 -7.33
CA ILE A 188 -13.04 -11.06 -6.16
C ILE A 188 -13.04 -12.56 -6.43
N LEU A 189 -14.18 -13.11 -6.85
CA LEU A 189 -14.31 -14.54 -7.14
C LEU A 189 -13.28 -15.01 -8.17
N LYS A 190 -13.12 -14.25 -9.27
CA LYS A 190 -12.13 -14.56 -10.32
C LYS A 190 -10.70 -14.57 -9.75
N ALA A 191 -10.33 -13.56 -8.95
CA ALA A 191 -9.00 -13.50 -8.35
C ALA A 191 -8.74 -14.69 -7.41
N LEU A 192 -9.73 -15.08 -6.58
CA LEU A 192 -9.64 -16.24 -5.70
C LEU A 192 -9.52 -17.54 -6.50
N ALA A 193 -10.33 -17.71 -7.56
CA ALA A 193 -10.29 -18.88 -8.44
C ALA A 193 -8.95 -19.01 -9.17
N LEU A 194 -8.26 -17.90 -9.44
CA LEU A 194 -6.92 -17.87 -10.03
C LEU A 194 -5.78 -18.02 -9.01
N GLY A 195 -6.11 -18.23 -7.74
CA GLY A 195 -5.15 -18.60 -6.69
C GLY A 195 -4.71 -17.46 -5.77
N ALA A 196 -5.34 -16.29 -5.84
CA ALA A 196 -5.14 -15.27 -4.81
C ALA A 196 -5.72 -15.74 -3.47
N ARG A 197 -5.00 -15.51 -2.37
CA ARG A 197 -5.48 -15.79 -1.01
C ARG A 197 -6.59 -14.81 -0.59
N ALA A 198 -6.46 -13.56 -0.99
CA ALA A 198 -7.42 -12.49 -0.80
C ALA A 198 -7.14 -11.33 -1.75
N VAL A 199 -8.04 -10.35 -1.79
CA VAL A 199 -7.90 -9.14 -2.58
C VAL A 199 -7.91 -7.89 -1.72
N LEU A 200 -7.24 -6.83 -2.18
CA LEU A 200 -7.29 -5.51 -1.58
C LEU A 200 -8.16 -4.59 -2.45
N VAL A 201 -9.01 -3.81 -1.81
CA VAL A 201 -9.90 -2.86 -2.47
C VAL A 201 -9.46 -1.44 -2.17
N GLY A 202 -9.40 -0.60 -3.21
CA GLY A 202 -9.06 0.82 -3.10
C GLY A 202 -10.26 1.71 -3.41
N ARG A 203 -10.41 2.09 -4.69
CA ARG A 203 -11.45 3.06 -5.12
C ARG A 203 -12.87 2.76 -4.68
N PRO A 204 -13.39 1.52 -4.64
CA PRO A 204 -14.76 1.28 -4.20
C PRO A 204 -15.10 1.86 -2.83
N TYR A 205 -14.25 1.65 -1.81
CA TYR A 205 -14.52 2.22 -0.50
C TYR A 205 -14.30 3.74 -0.46
N VAL A 206 -13.36 4.28 -1.26
CA VAL A 206 -13.13 5.74 -1.36
C VAL A 206 -14.33 6.44 -1.98
N TRP A 207 -14.94 5.85 -3.00
CA TRP A 207 -16.19 6.37 -3.58
C TRP A 207 -17.35 6.30 -2.58
N GLY A 208 -17.45 5.20 -1.82
CA GLY A 208 -18.40 5.09 -0.73
C GLY A 208 -18.20 6.17 0.32
N LEU A 209 -16.94 6.44 0.72
CA LEU A 209 -16.60 7.50 1.66
C LEU A 209 -17.03 8.87 1.13
N ALA A 210 -16.75 9.17 -0.13
CA ALA A 210 -17.11 10.45 -0.75
C ALA A 210 -18.64 10.65 -0.87
N ALA A 211 -19.37 9.56 -1.12
CA ALA A 211 -20.82 9.61 -1.31
C ALA A 211 -21.62 9.64 0.00
N GLY A 212 -21.13 9.03 1.08
CA GLY A 212 -21.93 8.86 2.30
C GLY A 212 -21.12 8.61 3.57
N GLY A 213 -19.87 9.08 3.63
CA GLY A 213 -19.04 8.93 4.83
C GLY A 213 -18.87 7.46 5.24
N GLU A 214 -18.90 7.19 6.53
CA GLU A 214 -18.76 5.84 7.08
C GLU A 214 -19.87 4.89 6.57
N ALA A 215 -21.11 5.36 6.50
CA ALA A 215 -22.23 4.55 6.00
C ALA A 215 -22.02 4.15 4.53
N GLY A 216 -21.48 5.06 3.71
CA GLY A 216 -21.13 4.79 2.32
C GLY A 216 -20.02 3.76 2.18
N VAL A 217 -18.98 3.82 3.03
CA VAL A 217 -17.92 2.81 3.06
C VAL A 217 -18.50 1.44 3.42
N ARG A 218 -19.30 1.37 4.47
CA ARG A 218 -19.99 0.13 4.90
C ARG A 218 -20.81 -0.45 3.77
N LYS A 219 -21.64 0.36 3.11
CA LYS A 219 -22.48 -0.09 2.00
C LYS A 219 -21.67 -0.59 0.80
N ALA A 220 -20.57 0.09 0.46
CA ALA A 220 -19.69 -0.37 -0.63
C ALA A 220 -19.07 -1.75 -0.34
N LEU A 221 -18.64 -2.00 0.90
CA LEU A 221 -18.09 -3.30 1.31
C LEU A 221 -19.18 -4.38 1.38
N GLU A 222 -20.38 -4.05 1.85
CA GLU A 222 -21.53 -4.97 1.85
C GLU A 222 -21.90 -5.39 0.42
N LEU A 223 -21.98 -4.44 -0.51
CA LEU A 223 -22.28 -4.76 -1.92
C LEU A 223 -21.26 -5.72 -2.52
N LEU A 224 -19.95 -5.49 -2.29
CA LEU A 224 -18.90 -6.40 -2.75
C LEU A 224 -19.03 -7.79 -2.15
N ARG A 225 -19.34 -7.87 -0.86
CA ARG A 225 -19.54 -9.15 -0.15
C ARG A 225 -20.78 -9.88 -0.67
N ASP A 226 -21.89 -9.18 -0.80
CA ASP A 226 -23.16 -9.76 -1.22
C ASP A 226 -23.07 -10.28 -2.67
N GLU A 227 -22.42 -9.52 -3.56
CA GLU A 227 -22.13 -9.97 -4.92
C GLU A 227 -21.20 -11.19 -4.97
N LEU A 228 -20.19 -11.24 -4.09
CA LEU A 228 -19.31 -12.41 -3.99
C LEU A 228 -20.07 -13.63 -3.48
N THR A 229 -20.99 -13.44 -2.52
CA THR A 229 -21.76 -14.54 -1.93
C THR A 229 -22.78 -15.12 -2.93
N ASN A 230 -23.26 -14.28 -3.84
CA ASN A 230 -24.28 -14.68 -4.84
C ASN A 230 -23.67 -15.20 -6.14
N ALA A 231 -22.36 -15.15 -6.32
CA ALA A 231 -21.65 -15.62 -7.51
C ALA A 231 -21.14 -17.06 -7.36
#